data_fbf363181de015de3aab9a1b59a21115
#
_entry.id   fbf363181de015de3aab9a1b59a21115
#
_cell.length_a   1.000
_cell.length_b   1.000
_cell.length_c   1.000
_cell.angle_alpha   90.00
_cell.angle_beta   90.00
_cell.angle_gamma   90.00
#
_symmetry.space_group_name_H-M   'P 1'
#
loop_
_entity.id
_entity.type
_entity.pdbx_description
1 polymer ?
#
loop_
_entity_poly.entity_id
_entity_poly.type
_entity_poly.pdbx_seq_one_letter_code
_entity_poly.pdbx_strand_id
1 'polypeptide(L)'
;ITFVFNDVDTVPYSKNIIDYNTTPGVVKHFYGFKFALGGIFSIKGEDFERTNGFPNFWAWGGEDNYMQKRVEYIGLYIDRSVFFNILDKNILQMCDGVKRLICRKEAATVVNMSTTDGLITIRNLNYDFKDEYINVYNFQTMRDPRMLRFEEQNIANESKIRLDKE
;
A
#
# COMPACT_ATOMS: atom_id res chain seq x y z
N ILE A 1 4.26 -4.64 18.27
CA ILE A 1 3.29 -5.12 17.28
C ILE A 1 3.94 -5.11 15.91
N THR A 2 3.66 -6.13 15.07
CA THR A 2 4.01 -6.14 13.66
C THR A 2 2.72 -5.99 12.86
N PHE A 3 2.66 -4.99 11.99
CA PHE A 3 1.60 -4.87 11.01
C PHE A 3 1.95 -5.68 9.77
N VAL A 4 0.96 -6.37 9.22
CA VAL A 4 1.03 -7.05 7.93
C VAL A 4 0.01 -6.38 7.02
N PHE A 5 0.48 -5.81 5.93
CA PHE A 5 -0.36 -5.29 4.86
C PHE A 5 -0.44 -6.34 3.77
N ASN A 6 -1.64 -6.61 3.32
CA ASN A 6 -1.91 -7.61 2.31
C ASN A 6 -3.06 -7.13 1.43
N ASP A 7 -2.83 -7.06 0.13
CA ASP A 7 -3.89 -6.75 -0.81
C ASP A 7 -4.98 -7.79 -0.73
N VAL A 8 -6.23 -7.35 -0.75
CA VAL A 8 -7.40 -8.21 -0.55
C VAL A 8 -7.55 -9.29 -1.64
N ASP A 9 -6.92 -9.08 -2.78
CA ASP A 9 -6.92 -9.98 -3.95
C ASP A 9 -5.70 -10.90 -4.01
N THR A 10 -4.82 -10.90 -3.01
CA THR A 10 -3.62 -11.74 -2.96
C THR A 10 -3.63 -12.69 -1.76
N VAL A 11 -3.30 -13.96 -1.97
CA VAL A 11 -3.24 -14.97 -0.91
C VAL A 11 -2.07 -15.94 -1.16
N PRO A 12 -1.19 -16.17 -0.17
CA PRO A 12 -0.22 -17.25 -0.25
C PRO A 12 -0.91 -18.62 -0.34
N TYR A 13 -0.53 -19.46 -1.32
CA TYR A 13 -1.14 -20.78 -1.51
C TYR A 13 -0.89 -21.73 -0.35
N SER A 14 0.23 -21.59 0.34
CA SER A 14 0.59 -22.48 1.44
C SER A 14 0.81 -21.70 2.72
N LYS A 15 0.40 -22.29 3.84
CA LYS A 15 0.74 -21.79 5.17
C LYS A 15 2.26 -21.79 5.35
N ASN A 16 2.76 -20.81 6.10
CA ASN A 16 4.16 -20.73 6.52
C ASN A 16 5.22 -20.52 5.42
N ILE A 17 4.82 -20.14 4.19
CA ILE A 17 5.80 -19.75 3.16
C ILE A 17 6.35 -18.34 3.39
N ILE A 18 5.69 -17.55 4.21
CA ILE A 18 6.08 -16.19 4.58
C ILE A 18 6.23 -16.11 6.11
N ASP A 19 7.41 -15.71 6.56
CA ASP A 19 7.62 -15.28 7.94
C ASP A 19 7.44 -13.76 8.05
N TYR A 20 6.27 -13.35 8.52
CA TYR A 20 5.89 -11.95 8.67
C TYR A 20 6.62 -11.22 9.80
N ASN A 21 7.34 -11.93 10.68
CA ASN A 21 8.06 -11.26 11.75
C ASN A 21 9.15 -10.35 11.19
N THR A 22 9.21 -9.14 11.71
CA THR A 22 10.25 -8.17 11.40
C THR A 22 10.77 -7.50 12.67
N THR A 23 11.85 -6.76 12.56
CA THR A 23 12.49 -6.02 13.65
C THR A 23 12.38 -4.51 13.41
N PRO A 24 12.51 -3.67 14.45
CA PRO A 24 12.57 -2.23 14.26
C PRO A 24 13.63 -1.83 13.24
N GLY A 25 13.29 -0.88 12.38
CA GLY A 25 14.16 -0.41 11.30
C GLY A 25 14.09 -1.23 10.02
N VAL A 26 13.36 -2.36 10.00
CA VAL A 26 13.27 -3.26 8.83
C VAL A 26 11.82 -3.41 8.38
N VAL A 27 11.59 -3.20 7.10
CA VAL A 27 10.34 -3.52 6.39
C VAL A 27 10.58 -4.75 5.54
N LYS A 28 9.87 -5.84 5.77
CA LYS A 28 9.94 -7.02 4.90
C LYS A 28 8.90 -6.91 3.80
N HIS A 29 9.34 -7.00 2.56
CA HIS A 29 8.46 -6.93 1.38
C HIS A 29 8.47 -8.28 0.66
N PHE A 30 7.31 -8.93 0.59
CA PHE A 30 7.19 -10.33 0.16
C PHE A 30 6.62 -10.50 -1.24
N TYR A 31 5.75 -9.60 -1.69
CA TYR A 31 5.06 -9.71 -2.97
C TYR A 31 4.66 -8.35 -3.51
N GLY A 32 4.66 -8.17 -4.82
CA GLY A 32 4.25 -6.94 -5.49
C GLY A 32 5.30 -6.44 -6.48
N PHE A 33 5.31 -5.14 -6.72
CA PHE A 33 6.34 -4.49 -7.53
C PHE A 33 7.51 -4.02 -6.66
N LYS A 34 8.75 -4.25 -7.11
CA LYS A 34 9.94 -3.85 -6.34
C LYS A 34 10.11 -2.34 -6.15
N PHE A 35 9.45 -1.55 -6.97
CA PHE A 35 9.48 -0.08 -6.91
C PHE A 35 8.33 0.54 -6.11
N ALA A 36 7.49 -0.28 -5.49
CA ALA A 36 6.32 0.14 -4.72
C ALA A 36 6.11 -0.81 -3.55
N LEU A 37 5.84 -0.28 -2.37
CA LEU A 37 5.61 -1.08 -1.16
C LEU A 37 4.13 -1.42 -1.03
N GLY A 38 3.68 -2.35 -1.88
CA GLY A 38 2.32 -2.88 -1.97
C GLY A 38 2.31 -4.41 -2.00
N GLY A 39 1.19 -4.99 -2.34
CA GLY A 39 1.01 -6.43 -2.36
C GLY A 39 1.03 -7.03 -0.96
N ILE A 40 2.18 -7.60 -0.54
CA ILE A 40 2.33 -8.18 0.80
C ILE A 40 3.62 -7.66 1.44
N PHE A 41 3.50 -6.95 2.56
CA PHE A 41 4.67 -6.53 3.35
C PHE A 41 4.37 -6.49 4.85
N SER A 42 5.42 -6.50 5.67
CA SER A 42 5.31 -6.32 7.11
C SER A 42 6.25 -5.24 7.63
N ILE A 43 5.80 -4.53 8.68
CA ILE A 43 6.52 -3.42 9.30
C ILE A 43 6.20 -3.38 10.80
N LYS A 44 7.11 -2.91 11.64
CA LYS A 44 6.79 -2.62 13.03
C LYS A 44 5.83 -1.43 13.15
N GLY A 45 4.87 -1.52 14.09
CA GLY A 45 3.88 -0.46 14.29
C GLY A 45 4.50 0.90 14.56
N GLU A 46 5.56 0.96 15.36
CA GLU A 46 6.32 2.18 15.64
C GLU A 46 6.96 2.76 14.37
N ASP A 47 7.52 1.92 13.52
CA ASP A 47 8.10 2.35 12.25
C ASP A 47 7.02 2.82 11.26
N PHE A 48 5.87 2.13 11.21
CA PHE A 48 4.73 2.57 10.41
C PHE A 48 4.21 3.94 10.84
N GLU A 49 4.10 4.16 12.14
CA GLU A 49 3.71 5.46 12.70
C GLU A 49 4.71 6.57 12.31
N ARG A 50 6.01 6.29 12.39
CA ARG A 50 7.07 7.22 11.97
C ARG A 50 7.01 7.57 10.48
N THR A 51 6.52 6.67 9.61
CA THR A 51 6.28 6.98 8.19
C THR A 51 5.08 7.90 7.99
N ASN A 52 4.26 8.13 8.99
CA ASN A 52 2.94 8.75 8.90
C ASN A 52 1.93 7.94 8.05
N GLY A 53 2.18 6.61 7.87
CA GLY A 53 1.31 5.69 7.15
C GLY A 53 1.20 5.94 5.65
N PHE A 54 0.17 5.38 5.04
CA PHE A 54 -0.17 5.63 3.64
C PHE A 54 -0.70 7.06 3.43
N PRO A 55 -0.60 7.60 2.19
CA PRO A 55 -1.28 8.84 1.85
C PRO A 55 -2.80 8.62 1.82
N ASN A 56 -3.56 9.66 2.16
CA ASN A 56 -5.02 9.61 2.15
C ASN A 56 -5.58 9.83 0.74
N PHE A 57 -5.20 9.00 -0.22
CA PHE A 57 -5.74 9.05 -1.58
C PHE A 57 -7.14 8.45 -1.64
N TRP A 58 -8.00 9.03 -2.48
CA TRP A 58 -9.33 8.54 -2.76
C TRP A 58 -9.40 7.76 -4.07
N ALA A 59 -8.42 7.98 -4.95
CA ALA A 59 -8.31 7.29 -6.22
C ALA A 59 -7.27 6.16 -6.13
N TRP A 60 -7.34 5.26 -7.09
CA TRP A 60 -6.38 4.19 -7.24
C TRP A 60 -5.04 4.70 -7.79
N GLY A 61 -3.96 4.21 -7.23
CA GLY A 61 -2.61 4.27 -7.78
C GLY A 61 -1.69 5.29 -7.11
N GLY A 62 -0.45 4.85 -6.92
CA GLY A 62 0.63 5.67 -6.37
C GLY A 62 0.76 5.63 -4.85
N GLU A 63 -0.21 5.09 -4.11
CA GLU A 63 -0.18 4.93 -2.65
C GLU A 63 1.00 4.08 -2.19
N ASP A 64 1.25 2.96 -2.86
CA ASP A 64 2.34 2.03 -2.58
C ASP A 64 3.72 2.65 -2.89
N ASN A 65 3.82 3.38 -3.99
CA ASN A 65 5.02 4.14 -4.34
C ASN A 65 5.31 5.22 -3.28
N TYR A 66 4.26 5.86 -2.80
CA TYR A 66 4.37 6.88 -1.77
C TYR A 66 4.83 6.29 -0.44
N MET A 67 4.25 5.14 -0.06
CA MET A 67 4.65 4.41 1.14
C MET A 67 6.11 3.99 1.08
N GLN A 68 6.59 3.46 -0.05
CA GLN A 68 8.00 3.13 -0.23
C GLN A 68 8.90 4.34 -0.05
N LYS A 69 8.57 5.46 -0.67
CA LYS A 69 9.34 6.71 -0.51
C LYS A 69 9.41 7.18 0.93
N ARG A 70 8.31 7.04 1.70
CA ARG A 70 8.29 7.39 3.13
C ARG A 70 9.21 6.51 3.95
N VAL A 71 9.16 5.20 3.70
CA VAL A 71 10.04 4.21 4.34
C VAL A 71 11.50 4.54 4.07
N GLU A 72 11.85 4.80 2.81
CA GLU A 72 13.22 5.17 2.40
C GLU A 72 13.65 6.51 2.99
N TYR A 73 12.76 7.50 3.02
CA TYR A 73 13.04 8.85 3.54
C TYR A 73 13.41 8.86 5.03
N ILE A 74 12.77 8.02 5.83
CA ILE A 74 13.10 7.90 7.26
C ILE A 74 14.20 6.88 7.56
N GLY A 75 14.84 6.33 6.51
CA GLY A 75 16.01 5.47 6.61
C GLY A 75 15.71 4.03 7.03
N LEU A 76 14.49 3.53 6.83
CA LEU A 76 14.20 2.11 7.07
C LEU A 76 14.77 1.25 5.94
N TYR A 77 15.24 0.07 6.29
CA TYR A 77 15.72 -0.92 5.32
C TYR A 77 14.56 -1.77 4.79
N ILE A 78 14.45 -1.91 3.46
CA ILE A 78 13.47 -2.78 2.83
C ILE A 78 14.14 -4.12 2.50
N ASP A 79 13.79 -5.15 3.26
CA ASP A 79 14.26 -6.51 3.07
C ASP A 79 13.37 -7.26 2.07
N ARG A 80 13.98 -7.66 0.96
CA ARG A 80 13.38 -8.50 -0.11
C ARG A 80 14.11 -9.84 -0.27
N SER A 81 14.76 -10.33 0.78
CA SER A 81 15.45 -11.63 0.76
C SER A 81 14.50 -12.80 0.46
N VAL A 82 13.24 -12.68 0.86
CA VAL A 82 12.14 -13.59 0.51
C VAL A 82 11.09 -12.79 -0.26
N PHE A 83 11.24 -12.71 -1.59
CA PHE A 83 10.35 -11.92 -2.42
C PHE A 83 9.80 -12.74 -3.58
N PHE A 84 8.48 -12.74 -3.73
CA PHE A 84 7.73 -13.37 -4.82
C PHE A 84 7.36 -12.30 -5.85
N ASN A 85 7.74 -12.51 -7.09
CA ASN A 85 7.37 -11.61 -8.19
C ASN A 85 5.87 -11.71 -8.52
N ILE A 86 5.34 -10.70 -9.19
CA ILE A 86 3.96 -10.73 -9.72
C ILE A 86 3.76 -12.01 -10.53
N LEU A 87 2.63 -12.68 -10.32
CA LEU A 87 2.25 -13.97 -10.90
C LEU A 87 3.11 -15.16 -10.44
N ASP A 88 3.85 -15.03 -9.34
CA ASP A 88 4.54 -16.19 -8.76
C ASP A 88 3.52 -17.27 -8.34
N LYS A 89 3.85 -18.53 -8.67
CA LYS A 89 2.98 -19.68 -8.40
C LYS A 89 2.65 -19.93 -6.93
N ASN A 90 3.44 -19.38 -6.02
CA ASN A 90 3.22 -19.49 -4.58
C ASN A 90 2.20 -18.47 -4.05
N ILE A 91 1.83 -17.46 -4.84
CA ILE A 91 0.87 -16.42 -4.48
C ILE A 91 -0.32 -16.48 -5.44
N LEU A 92 -1.49 -16.77 -4.93
CA LEU A 92 -2.73 -16.58 -5.68
C LEU A 92 -3.01 -15.09 -5.79
N GLN A 93 -3.13 -14.58 -7.00
CA GLN A 93 -3.65 -13.24 -7.26
C GLN A 93 -4.99 -13.37 -7.99
N MET A 94 -6.04 -12.85 -7.37
CA MET A 94 -7.37 -12.79 -7.95
C MET A 94 -7.47 -11.59 -8.88
N CYS A 95 -8.15 -11.75 -10.00
CA CYS A 95 -8.36 -10.66 -10.95
C CYS A 95 -9.66 -9.92 -10.61
N ASP A 96 -9.57 -8.64 -10.35
CA ASP A 96 -10.70 -7.75 -10.06
C ASP A 96 -11.07 -6.82 -11.25
N GLY A 97 -10.60 -7.17 -12.45
CA GLY A 97 -10.81 -6.42 -13.67
C GLY A 97 -9.68 -5.45 -14.01
N VAL A 98 -9.88 -4.64 -15.03
CA VAL A 98 -8.83 -3.78 -15.61
C VAL A 98 -9.17 -2.28 -15.57
N LYS A 99 -10.32 -1.93 -15.02
CA LYS A 99 -10.75 -0.54 -14.90
C LYS A 99 -10.41 0.00 -13.51
N ARG A 100 -9.79 1.17 -13.49
CA ARG A 100 -9.43 1.87 -12.25
C ARG A 100 -9.93 3.31 -12.29
N LEU A 101 -10.32 3.80 -11.13
CA LEU A 101 -10.68 5.19 -10.94
C LEU A 101 -9.44 5.93 -10.46
N ILE A 102 -8.88 6.78 -11.30
CA ILE A 102 -7.66 7.54 -11.01
C ILE A 102 -7.95 9.02 -10.76
N CYS A 103 -7.04 9.69 -10.07
CA CYS A 103 -7.04 11.14 -9.90
C CYS A 103 -5.65 11.71 -10.22
N ARG A 104 -5.52 12.44 -11.32
CA ARG A 104 -4.24 13.03 -11.75
C ARG A 104 -3.63 13.96 -10.69
N LYS A 105 -4.48 14.66 -9.94
CA LYS A 105 -4.05 15.55 -8.85
C LYS A 105 -3.41 14.76 -7.70
N GLU A 106 -3.95 13.61 -7.34
CA GLU A 106 -3.37 12.73 -6.32
C GLU A 106 -2.08 12.08 -6.84
N ALA A 107 -2.09 11.55 -8.06
CA ALA A 107 -0.90 10.97 -8.70
C ALA A 107 0.28 11.95 -8.75
N ALA A 108 0.02 13.23 -9.01
CA ALA A 108 1.05 14.27 -9.03
C ALA A 108 1.73 14.46 -7.66
N THR A 109 1.05 14.18 -6.54
CA THR A 109 1.63 14.31 -5.20
C THR A 109 2.66 13.24 -4.87
N VAL A 110 2.66 12.12 -5.58
CA VAL A 110 3.68 11.06 -5.45
C VAL A 110 5.07 11.57 -5.82
N VAL A 111 5.16 12.50 -6.76
CA VAL A 111 6.42 13.13 -7.19
C VAL A 111 6.93 14.08 -6.09
N ASN A 112 6.04 14.86 -5.49
CA ASN A 112 6.35 15.85 -4.47
C ASN A 112 5.91 15.32 -3.10
N MET A 113 6.74 14.48 -2.48
CA MET A 113 6.41 13.87 -1.20
C MET A 113 6.09 14.92 -0.13
N SER A 114 4.88 14.83 0.43
CA SER A 114 4.45 15.65 1.57
C SER A 114 4.31 14.76 2.81
N THR A 115 4.93 15.19 3.90
CA THR A 115 4.79 14.51 5.20
C THR A 115 3.52 14.93 5.96
N THR A 116 2.75 15.87 5.42
CA THR A 116 1.54 16.43 6.08
C THR A 116 0.27 15.64 5.79
N ASP A 117 0.32 14.65 4.93
CA ASP A 117 -0.81 13.78 4.56
C ASP A 117 -0.58 12.36 5.09
N GLY A 118 -1.58 11.73 5.71
CA GLY A 118 -1.50 10.40 6.29
C GLY A 118 -2.14 10.33 7.67
N LEU A 119 -1.59 9.55 8.59
CA LEU A 119 -2.17 9.30 9.92
C LEU A 119 -2.47 10.57 10.71
N ILE A 120 -1.58 11.55 10.67
CA ILE A 120 -1.76 12.82 11.40
C ILE A 120 -2.96 13.66 10.92
N THR A 121 -3.50 13.36 9.76
CA THR A 121 -4.66 14.10 9.20
C THR A 121 -5.99 13.41 9.47
N ILE A 122 -5.97 12.21 10.04
CA ILE A 122 -7.20 11.49 10.40
C ILE A 122 -7.87 12.18 11.58
N ARG A 123 -9.18 12.45 11.44
CA ARG A 123 -10.02 13.10 12.43
C ARG A 123 -11.33 12.34 12.59
N ASN A 124 -11.97 12.53 13.73
CA ASN A 124 -13.30 11.98 14.04
C ASN A 124 -13.39 10.47 13.79
N LEU A 125 -12.29 9.75 14.07
CA LEU A 125 -12.23 8.31 13.95
C LEU A 125 -13.17 7.68 14.98
N ASN A 126 -14.15 6.91 14.49
CA ASN A 126 -15.09 6.15 15.32
C ASN A 126 -14.96 4.67 14.94
N TYR A 127 -14.61 3.85 15.92
CA TYR A 127 -14.38 2.41 15.73
C TYR A 127 -14.67 1.65 17.01
N ASP A 128 -14.83 0.33 16.88
CA ASP A 128 -14.81 -0.61 18.01
C ASP A 128 -13.97 -1.85 17.67
N PHE A 129 -13.49 -2.49 18.73
CA PHE A 129 -12.81 -3.79 18.61
C PHE A 129 -13.83 -4.90 18.63
N LYS A 130 -13.71 -5.84 17.71
CA LYS A 130 -14.36 -7.15 17.71
C LYS A 130 -13.28 -8.21 17.95
N ASP A 131 -13.70 -9.46 18.16
CA ASP A 131 -12.78 -10.54 18.50
C ASP A 131 -11.66 -10.73 17.44
N GLU A 132 -12.00 -10.63 16.16
CA GLU A 132 -11.08 -10.91 15.05
C GLU A 132 -10.79 -9.71 14.14
N TYR A 133 -11.47 -8.56 14.34
CA TYR A 133 -11.32 -7.39 13.49
C TYR A 133 -11.65 -6.09 14.23
N ILE A 134 -11.26 -4.98 13.64
CA ILE A 134 -11.64 -3.64 14.08
C ILE A 134 -12.69 -3.12 13.12
N ASN A 135 -13.87 -2.77 13.63
CA ASN A 135 -14.92 -2.16 12.84
C ASN A 135 -14.78 -0.63 12.86
N VAL A 136 -14.51 -0.04 11.72
CA VAL A 136 -14.42 1.43 11.57
C VAL A 136 -15.70 1.95 10.98
N TYR A 137 -16.42 2.79 11.74
CA TYR A 137 -17.71 3.36 11.33
C TYR A 137 -17.58 4.66 10.58
N ASN A 138 -16.64 5.51 10.99
CA ASN A 138 -16.46 6.83 10.43
C ASN A 138 -15.04 7.36 10.66
N PHE A 139 -14.54 8.11 9.72
CA PHE A 139 -13.35 8.94 9.87
C PHE A 139 -13.37 10.06 8.84
N GLN A 140 -12.56 11.08 9.06
CA GLN A 140 -12.34 12.19 8.14
C GLN A 140 -10.85 12.32 7.86
N THR A 141 -10.52 12.74 6.65
CA THR A 141 -9.18 13.17 6.26
C THR A 141 -9.23 14.65 5.88
N MET A 142 -8.10 15.28 5.69
CA MET A 142 -8.06 16.65 5.16
C MET A 142 -8.38 16.73 3.65
N ARG A 143 -8.60 15.60 3.00
CA ARG A 143 -8.97 15.52 1.59
C ARG A 143 -10.48 15.35 1.46
N ASP A 144 -11.12 16.23 0.70
CA ASP A 144 -12.52 16.11 0.34
C ASP A 144 -12.62 15.52 -1.08
N PRO A 145 -13.15 14.28 -1.24
CA PRO A 145 -13.27 13.65 -2.55
C PRO A 145 -14.15 14.44 -3.53
N ARG A 146 -15.09 15.25 -3.03
CA ARG A 146 -15.95 16.10 -3.88
C ARG A 146 -15.16 17.20 -4.60
N MET A 147 -13.97 17.53 -4.12
CA MET A 147 -13.06 18.52 -4.72
C MET A 147 -12.06 17.88 -5.70
N LEU A 148 -12.16 16.57 -5.92
CA LEU A 148 -11.30 15.81 -6.80
C LEU A 148 -12.04 15.49 -8.11
N ARG A 149 -11.27 15.42 -9.18
CA ARG A 149 -11.77 14.94 -10.46
C ARG A 149 -11.24 13.54 -10.73
N PHE A 150 -12.15 12.59 -10.83
CA PHE A 150 -11.84 11.19 -11.09
C PHE A 150 -12.02 10.88 -12.58
N GLU A 151 -11.15 10.02 -13.11
CA GLU A 151 -11.18 9.53 -14.49
C GLU A 151 -11.09 8.00 -14.47
N GLU A 152 -11.91 7.32 -15.27
CA GLU A 152 -11.79 5.88 -15.45
C GLU A 152 -10.63 5.59 -16.40
N GLN A 153 -9.72 4.69 -16.00
CA GLN A 153 -8.58 4.26 -16.78
C GLN A 153 -8.56 2.74 -16.93
N ASN A 154 -8.21 2.27 -18.11
CA ASN A 154 -7.99 0.85 -18.38
C ASN A 154 -6.50 0.53 -18.26
N ILE A 155 -6.11 -0.16 -17.20
CA ILE A 155 -4.71 -0.49 -16.89
C ILE A 155 -4.14 -1.63 -17.75
N ALA A 156 -4.98 -2.41 -18.45
CA ALA A 156 -4.50 -3.45 -19.36
C ALA A 156 -3.63 -2.89 -20.51
N ASN A 157 -3.86 -1.64 -20.91
CA ASN A 157 -3.08 -0.99 -21.95
C ASN A 157 -1.72 -0.48 -21.47
N GLU A 158 -1.55 -0.28 -20.16
CA GLU A 158 -0.31 0.22 -19.56
C GLU A 158 0.67 -0.89 -19.16
N SER A 159 0.15 -2.06 -18.77
CA SER A 159 0.98 -3.21 -18.39
C SER A 159 1.84 -3.72 -19.54
N LYS A 160 1.36 -3.62 -20.80
CA LYS A 160 2.15 -3.97 -22.00
C LYS A 160 3.37 -3.06 -22.19
N ILE A 161 3.30 -1.80 -21.77
CA ILE A 161 4.40 -0.83 -21.95
C ILE A 161 5.49 -1.02 -20.89
N ARG A 162 5.17 -1.60 -19.73
CA ARG A 162 6.12 -1.77 -18.62
C ARG A 162 6.84 -3.11 -18.62
N LEU A 163 6.20 -4.18 -19.09
CA LEU A 163 6.81 -5.50 -19.22
C LEU A 163 7.87 -5.57 -20.33
N ASP A 164 7.82 -4.66 -21.31
CA ASP A 164 8.79 -4.59 -22.41
C ASP A 164 10.06 -3.77 -22.06
N LYS A 165 10.20 -3.30 -20.79
CA LYS A 165 11.33 -2.46 -20.33
C LYS A 165 12.17 -3.07 -19.20
N GLU A 166 11.91 -4.30 -18.82
CA GLU A 166 12.77 -5.13 -17.96
C GLU A 166 13.43 -6.22 -18.83
#